data_055788047c6393298743da029e59136b
#
_entry.id   055788047c6393298743da029e59136b
#
_cell.length_a   1.000
_cell.length_b   1.000
_cell.length_c   1.000
_cell.angle_alpha   90.00
_cell.angle_beta   90.00
_cell.angle_gamma   90.00
#
_symmetry.space_group_name_H-M   'P 1'
#
loop_
_entity.id
_entity.type
_entity.pdbx_description
1 polymer ?
#
loop_
_entity_poly.entity_id
_entity_poly.type
_entity_poly.pdbx_seq_one_letter_code
_entity_poly.pdbx_strand_id
1 'polypeptide(L)'
;MFDVVIRNGLVVDGTGSPGQTADVAIRDGRIVAIGEVSDKGNHEIDAEGLVVAPGFVDVHTHFDAQVFWDTTLSPSPLHGVTTVISGNCGFTIAPLEPEHGDYMMRMLARVEGMPLASLQQGVPWNWRTFGEYLDAIDGSLMPNAGFLVGHSALRRTVMGERSVGEFASDDELTAMKELLAESIAAGGLGFSSSWAKTHNDAAGDAVPSRHASETELVELCSVLKDTSAVALEFIPTIERFDDEVYQLLTDMSVAADRPLNWNVIFANARQADVIQEKLRASDFAAEQGGRVIALTAPMPAESRLSFESGFLLDTLHGWSEPMALSNKEKLALLSDPERRNELNENAQKPSAFRGVARWERLTVGEVTNQDLKHLEGRSIGDIAEELGKTPWEALCEIVVEDDLKTGLYPPAAGDNEESWALRQALWNDERCLIGASDAGAHLDFLATFNYSTYLLAAARDRNLLSLESAVQKLTDAPARLYGLKDRGRIEEGWCADLVIFDANEVAPAEIEVREDLPGGAWRLYSEAVGVHHVFINGEQAVLDGQFTDARPGTLLRSGRDTESVTAAG
;
A
#
# COMPACT_ATOMS: atom_id res chain seq x y z
N MET A 1 -16.11 26.32 -25.84
CA MET A 1 -16.70 26.09 -24.48
C MET A 1 -15.93 24.97 -23.86
N PHE A 2 -15.49 25.11 -22.62
CA PHE A 2 -14.78 24.09 -21.87
C PHE A 2 -15.76 23.17 -21.12
N ASP A 3 -15.33 21.97 -20.75
CA ASP A 3 -16.17 21.08 -19.94
C ASP A 3 -16.18 21.57 -18.49
N VAL A 4 -15.00 21.88 -17.94
CA VAL A 4 -14.83 22.44 -16.60
C VAL A 4 -13.88 23.62 -16.66
N VAL A 5 -14.16 24.66 -15.86
CA VAL A 5 -13.20 25.73 -15.57
C VAL A 5 -13.10 25.89 -14.04
N ILE A 6 -11.90 25.71 -13.52
CA ILE A 6 -11.56 25.95 -12.12
C ILE A 6 -10.99 27.35 -12.04
N ARG A 7 -11.60 28.24 -11.24
CA ARG A 7 -11.29 29.67 -11.13
C ARG A 7 -10.49 29.99 -9.89
N ASN A 8 -9.60 30.96 -9.99
CA ASN A 8 -8.96 31.68 -8.87
C ASN A 8 -8.14 30.77 -7.92
N GLY A 9 -7.87 29.53 -8.27
CA GLY A 9 -7.16 28.60 -7.38
C GLY A 9 -5.66 28.87 -7.28
N LEU A 10 -5.05 28.53 -6.16
CA LEU A 10 -3.60 28.46 -6.04
C LEU A 10 -3.11 27.20 -6.77
N VAL A 11 -2.68 27.33 -8.01
CA VAL A 11 -2.17 26.20 -8.81
C VAL A 11 -0.76 25.87 -8.33
N VAL A 12 -0.60 24.66 -7.78
CA VAL A 12 0.67 24.01 -7.43
C VAL A 12 0.89 22.89 -8.43
N ASP A 13 1.73 23.11 -9.41
CA ASP A 13 1.79 22.32 -10.64
C ASP A 13 2.44 20.92 -10.54
N GLY A 14 2.93 20.54 -9.37
CA GLY A 14 3.61 19.26 -9.12
C GLY A 14 5.12 19.27 -9.38
N THR A 15 5.69 20.35 -9.93
CA THR A 15 7.14 20.42 -10.22
C THR A 15 7.99 20.81 -9.01
N GLY A 16 7.35 21.25 -7.91
CA GLY A 16 8.02 21.87 -6.76
C GLY A 16 8.28 23.37 -6.93
N SER A 17 7.85 23.97 -8.05
CA SER A 17 7.89 25.41 -8.27
C SER A 17 6.85 26.13 -7.42
N PRO A 18 7.08 27.42 -7.05
CA PRO A 18 6.12 28.18 -6.28
C PRO A 18 4.73 28.24 -6.94
N GLY A 19 3.69 28.02 -6.14
CA GLY A 19 2.31 28.08 -6.59
C GLY A 19 1.92 29.46 -7.13
N GLN A 20 1.00 29.49 -8.09
CA GLN A 20 0.50 30.71 -8.72
C GLN A 20 -1.02 30.71 -8.76
N THR A 21 -1.65 31.84 -8.45
CA THR A 21 -3.11 31.98 -8.63
C THR A 21 -3.43 32.02 -10.12
N ALA A 22 -4.23 31.05 -10.57
CA ALA A 22 -4.60 30.92 -11.98
C ALA A 22 -5.92 30.14 -12.12
N ASP A 23 -6.53 30.27 -13.31
CA ASP A 23 -7.61 29.39 -13.74
C ASP A 23 -7.03 28.15 -14.44
N VAL A 24 -7.75 27.03 -14.38
CA VAL A 24 -7.45 25.79 -15.12
C VAL A 24 -8.69 25.38 -15.92
N ALA A 25 -8.54 25.26 -17.24
CA ALA A 25 -9.62 24.84 -18.12
C ALA A 25 -9.40 23.40 -18.61
N ILE A 26 -10.48 22.61 -18.57
CA ILE A 26 -10.51 21.20 -18.95
C ILE A 26 -11.44 21.01 -20.15
N ARG A 27 -11.02 20.20 -21.11
CA ARG A 27 -11.80 19.74 -22.25
C ARG A 27 -11.37 18.34 -22.66
N ASP A 28 -12.35 17.47 -22.93
CA ASP A 28 -12.11 16.09 -23.38
C ASP A 28 -11.10 15.34 -22.48
N GLY A 29 -11.23 15.51 -21.16
CA GLY A 29 -10.38 14.86 -20.17
C GLY A 29 -8.97 15.45 -20.02
N ARG A 30 -8.64 16.54 -20.74
CA ARG A 30 -7.30 17.16 -20.72
C ARG A 30 -7.32 18.60 -20.25
N ILE A 31 -6.23 19.02 -19.66
CA ILE A 31 -5.95 20.42 -19.34
C ILE A 31 -5.63 21.13 -20.65
N VAL A 32 -6.40 22.17 -20.99
CA VAL A 32 -6.26 22.87 -22.28
C VAL A 32 -5.87 24.35 -22.14
N ALA A 33 -5.94 24.92 -20.95
CA ALA A 33 -5.44 26.24 -20.67
C ALA A 33 -5.15 26.41 -19.16
N ILE A 34 -4.10 27.16 -18.84
CA ILE A 34 -3.70 27.57 -17.50
C ILE A 34 -3.41 29.08 -17.52
N GLY A 35 -3.92 29.82 -16.53
CA GLY A 35 -3.73 31.28 -16.44
C GLY A 35 -5.04 32.04 -16.43
N GLU A 36 -5.14 33.16 -17.15
CA GLU A 36 -6.43 33.87 -17.34
C GLU A 36 -7.30 33.16 -18.39
N VAL A 37 -8.40 32.57 -17.97
CA VAL A 37 -9.37 31.91 -18.84
C VAL A 37 -10.64 32.75 -18.95
N SER A 38 -10.82 33.46 -20.06
CA SER A 38 -11.99 34.34 -20.27
C SER A 38 -13.27 33.60 -20.66
N ASP A 39 -13.13 32.44 -21.30
CA ASP A 39 -14.25 31.62 -21.75
C ASP A 39 -14.90 30.87 -20.61
N LYS A 40 -16.20 30.56 -20.77
CA LYS A 40 -16.97 29.78 -19.79
C LYS A 40 -16.83 28.28 -19.99
N GLY A 41 -16.88 27.53 -18.86
CA GLY A 41 -17.08 26.10 -18.82
C GLY A 41 -18.56 25.72 -18.73
N ASN A 42 -18.88 24.46 -19.03
CA ASN A 42 -20.17 23.86 -18.70
C ASN A 42 -20.35 23.80 -17.18
N HIS A 43 -19.25 23.50 -16.47
CA HIS A 43 -19.13 23.61 -15.01
C HIS A 43 -18.05 24.63 -14.66
N GLU A 44 -18.34 25.52 -13.72
CA GLU A 44 -17.38 26.46 -13.17
C GLU A 44 -17.26 26.22 -11.67
N ILE A 45 -16.02 26.08 -11.19
CA ILE A 45 -15.68 25.87 -9.78
C ILE A 45 -14.87 27.06 -9.33
N ASP A 46 -15.32 27.75 -8.30
CA ASP A 46 -14.54 28.78 -7.64
C ASP A 46 -13.63 28.15 -6.60
N ALA A 47 -12.34 28.18 -6.86
CA ALA A 47 -11.29 27.65 -5.98
C ALA A 47 -10.54 28.80 -5.25
N GLU A 48 -11.17 29.97 -5.07
CA GLU A 48 -10.56 31.07 -4.31
C GLU A 48 -10.21 30.59 -2.87
N GLY A 49 -8.93 30.73 -2.50
CA GLY A 49 -8.40 30.26 -1.21
C GLY A 49 -8.04 28.79 -1.16
N LEU A 50 -8.33 28.01 -2.20
CA LEU A 50 -8.01 26.59 -2.29
C LEU A 50 -6.77 26.35 -3.17
N VAL A 51 -6.13 25.21 -2.95
CA VAL A 51 -5.05 24.67 -3.77
C VAL A 51 -5.64 23.83 -4.88
N VAL A 52 -5.13 24.01 -6.10
CA VAL A 52 -5.36 23.12 -7.24
C VAL A 52 -4.03 22.42 -7.54
N ALA A 53 -3.96 21.12 -7.30
CA ALA A 53 -2.77 20.30 -7.49
C ALA A 53 -3.06 19.13 -8.45
N PRO A 54 -2.01 18.50 -9.04
CA PRO A 54 -2.20 17.23 -9.72
C PRO A 54 -2.76 16.19 -8.75
N GLY A 55 -3.55 15.24 -9.25
CA GLY A 55 -3.98 14.09 -8.46
C GLY A 55 -2.79 13.27 -7.98
N PHE A 56 -2.90 12.72 -6.77
CA PHE A 56 -1.81 11.98 -6.14
C PHE A 56 -1.65 10.60 -6.77
N VAL A 57 -0.41 10.10 -6.79
CA VAL A 57 -0.03 8.81 -7.38
C VAL A 57 0.49 7.90 -6.28
N ASP A 58 -0.21 6.80 -6.05
CA ASP A 58 0.15 5.78 -5.06
C ASP A 58 0.79 4.58 -5.75
N VAL A 59 2.05 4.36 -5.48
CA VAL A 59 2.87 3.36 -6.19
C VAL A 59 2.94 2.00 -5.48
N HIS A 60 2.34 1.88 -4.30
CA HIS A 60 2.36 0.62 -3.57
C HIS A 60 1.01 0.30 -2.93
N THR A 61 0.20 -0.44 -3.67
CA THR A 61 -1.14 -0.86 -3.26
C THR A 61 -1.40 -2.33 -3.58
N HIS A 62 -2.46 -2.90 -3.00
CA HIS A 62 -2.89 -4.28 -3.15
C HIS A 62 -4.37 -4.37 -3.55
N PHE A 63 -4.79 -3.56 -4.50
CA PHE A 63 -6.17 -3.53 -4.98
C PHE A 63 -6.52 -4.66 -5.96
N ASP A 64 -5.62 -5.60 -6.22
CA ASP A 64 -5.78 -6.67 -7.21
C ASP A 64 -7.11 -7.42 -7.09
N ALA A 65 -7.57 -7.68 -5.88
CA ALA A 65 -8.85 -8.31 -5.61
C ALA A 65 -9.99 -7.30 -5.42
N GLN A 66 -9.73 -6.17 -4.74
CA GLN A 66 -10.74 -5.18 -4.40
C GLN A 66 -11.40 -4.54 -5.64
N VAL A 67 -10.69 -4.42 -6.77
CA VAL A 67 -11.23 -3.92 -8.05
C VAL A 67 -12.53 -4.60 -8.49
N PHE A 68 -12.81 -5.82 -8.03
CA PHE A 68 -14.00 -6.58 -8.40
C PHE A 68 -15.23 -6.27 -7.55
N TRP A 69 -15.07 -5.81 -6.32
CA TRP A 69 -16.21 -5.48 -5.44
C TRP A 69 -16.32 -4.00 -5.08
N ASP A 70 -15.24 -3.26 -5.24
CA ASP A 70 -15.22 -1.81 -5.00
C ASP A 70 -14.44 -1.10 -6.10
N THR A 71 -15.13 -0.73 -7.16
CA THR A 71 -14.53 -0.03 -8.32
C THR A 71 -14.11 1.40 -8.02
N THR A 72 -14.45 1.93 -6.84
CA THR A 72 -13.95 3.23 -6.38
C THR A 72 -12.56 3.13 -5.77
N LEU A 73 -12.11 1.94 -5.43
CA LEU A 73 -10.88 1.66 -4.67
C LEU A 73 -10.80 2.51 -3.40
N SER A 74 -11.94 2.53 -2.69
CA SER A 74 -12.07 3.35 -1.48
C SER A 74 -11.15 2.87 -0.35
N PRO A 75 -10.64 3.79 0.48
CA PRO A 75 -10.92 5.22 0.46
C PRO A 75 -9.90 6.08 -0.31
N SER A 76 -8.93 5.51 -1.04
CA SER A 76 -7.81 6.23 -1.63
C SER A 76 -8.19 7.51 -2.41
N PRO A 77 -9.23 7.52 -3.29
CA PRO A 77 -9.59 8.75 -3.98
C PRO A 77 -10.16 9.85 -3.07
N LEU A 78 -10.72 9.52 -1.91
CA LEU A 78 -11.15 10.55 -0.93
C LEU A 78 -9.94 11.35 -0.41
N HIS A 79 -8.77 10.73 -0.37
CA HIS A 79 -7.50 11.36 0.00
C HIS A 79 -6.77 12.01 -1.18
N GLY A 80 -7.44 12.19 -2.33
CA GLY A 80 -6.87 12.85 -3.52
C GLY A 80 -6.04 11.94 -4.43
N VAL A 81 -6.00 10.63 -4.18
CA VAL A 81 -5.29 9.67 -5.04
C VAL A 81 -6.11 9.44 -6.32
N THR A 82 -5.51 9.74 -7.46
CA THR A 82 -6.12 9.58 -8.79
C THR A 82 -5.53 8.42 -9.58
N THR A 83 -4.36 7.94 -9.16
CA THR A 83 -3.63 6.85 -9.83
C THR A 83 -3.04 5.90 -8.80
N VAL A 84 -3.27 4.60 -8.96
CA VAL A 84 -2.73 3.55 -8.10
C VAL A 84 -1.93 2.55 -8.90
N ILE A 85 -0.86 1.99 -8.29
CA ILE A 85 -0.08 0.89 -8.84
C ILE A 85 -0.21 -0.29 -7.87
N SER A 86 -0.79 -1.38 -8.36
CA SER A 86 -1.04 -2.62 -7.59
C SER A 86 -0.16 -3.78 -8.08
N GLY A 87 -0.31 -4.93 -7.47
CA GLY A 87 0.49 -6.12 -7.78
C GLY A 87 1.85 -6.11 -7.11
N ASN A 88 1.98 -5.42 -6.01
CA ASN A 88 3.23 -5.31 -5.24
C ASN A 88 3.56 -6.60 -4.47
N CYS A 89 4.74 -6.68 -3.88
CA CYS A 89 5.24 -7.78 -3.04
C CYS A 89 5.26 -9.17 -3.71
N GLY A 90 5.02 -9.23 -5.02
CA GLY A 90 4.87 -10.50 -5.75
C GLY A 90 3.51 -11.18 -5.55
N PHE A 91 2.52 -10.47 -5.01
CA PHE A 91 1.20 -11.01 -4.66
C PHE A 91 0.12 -10.47 -5.58
N THR A 92 0.00 -11.08 -6.75
CA THR A 92 -1.06 -10.80 -7.71
C THR A 92 -1.99 -11.99 -7.83
N ILE A 93 -3.18 -11.77 -8.40
CA ILE A 93 -4.16 -12.83 -8.64
C ILE A 93 -4.18 -13.29 -10.12
N ALA A 94 -3.24 -12.78 -10.90
CA ALA A 94 -3.02 -13.15 -12.30
C ALA A 94 -1.50 -13.06 -12.64
N PRO A 95 -0.99 -13.90 -13.57
CA PRO A 95 -1.69 -15.00 -14.23
C PRO A 95 -2.03 -16.13 -13.25
N LEU A 96 -3.03 -16.98 -13.56
CA LEU A 96 -3.48 -18.02 -12.64
C LEU A 96 -4.18 -19.18 -13.37
N GLU A 97 -3.77 -20.41 -13.12
CA GLU A 97 -4.60 -21.56 -13.45
C GLU A 97 -5.75 -21.68 -12.43
N PRO A 98 -7.01 -21.84 -12.86
CA PRO A 98 -8.19 -21.84 -11.96
C PRO A 98 -8.12 -22.85 -10.81
N GLU A 99 -7.43 -23.95 -11.00
CA GLU A 99 -7.23 -24.99 -9.97
C GLU A 99 -6.37 -24.50 -8.78
N HIS A 100 -5.62 -23.41 -8.97
CA HIS A 100 -4.79 -22.80 -7.94
C HIS A 100 -5.47 -21.61 -7.22
N GLY A 101 -6.71 -21.28 -7.59
CA GLY A 101 -7.45 -20.14 -7.02
C GLY A 101 -7.62 -20.25 -5.50
N ASP A 102 -7.96 -21.42 -4.97
CA ASP A 102 -8.11 -21.59 -3.51
C ASP A 102 -6.81 -21.35 -2.75
N TYR A 103 -5.68 -21.82 -3.30
CA TYR A 103 -4.37 -21.54 -2.71
C TYR A 103 -4.08 -20.03 -2.70
N MET A 104 -4.30 -19.33 -3.81
CA MET A 104 -4.03 -17.88 -3.92
C MET A 104 -4.92 -17.08 -2.98
N MET A 105 -6.21 -17.40 -2.88
CA MET A 105 -7.14 -16.77 -1.92
C MET A 105 -6.64 -16.90 -0.48
N ARG A 106 -6.27 -18.11 -0.08
CA ARG A 106 -5.79 -18.36 1.29
C ARG A 106 -4.43 -17.72 1.57
N MET A 107 -3.54 -17.72 0.57
CA MET A 107 -2.25 -17.02 0.67
C MET A 107 -2.46 -15.53 0.89
N LEU A 108 -3.29 -14.86 0.06
CA LEU A 108 -3.60 -13.44 0.21
C LEU A 108 -4.30 -13.12 1.53
N ALA A 109 -5.25 -13.97 1.95
CA ALA A 109 -5.89 -13.80 3.24
C ALA A 109 -4.87 -13.81 4.40
N ARG A 110 -3.84 -14.63 4.27
CA ARG A 110 -2.81 -14.75 5.30
C ARG A 110 -1.74 -13.68 5.21
N VAL A 111 -1.18 -13.43 4.02
CA VAL A 111 -0.01 -12.56 3.85
C VAL A 111 -0.39 -11.08 3.76
N GLU A 112 -1.57 -10.79 3.18
CA GLU A 112 -2.07 -9.42 2.98
C GLU A 112 -3.21 -9.05 3.95
N GLY A 113 -3.58 -9.94 4.86
CA GLY A 113 -4.66 -9.67 5.81
C GLY A 113 -6.01 -9.36 5.13
N MET A 114 -6.24 -9.91 3.92
CA MET A 114 -7.52 -9.77 3.23
C MET A 114 -8.53 -10.78 3.78
N PRO A 115 -9.77 -10.39 4.14
CA PRO A 115 -10.75 -11.35 4.62
C PRO A 115 -11.06 -12.42 3.59
N LEU A 116 -10.87 -13.71 3.95
CA LEU A 116 -11.08 -14.83 3.04
C LEU A 116 -12.50 -14.85 2.47
N ALA A 117 -13.51 -14.51 3.27
CA ALA A 117 -14.90 -14.43 2.83
C ALA A 117 -15.08 -13.37 1.71
N SER A 118 -14.38 -12.25 1.79
CA SER A 118 -14.40 -11.21 0.76
C SER A 118 -13.78 -11.69 -0.54
N LEU A 119 -12.64 -12.39 -0.47
CA LEU A 119 -11.99 -12.98 -1.64
C LEU A 119 -12.85 -14.05 -2.32
N GLN A 120 -13.55 -14.88 -1.52
CA GLN A 120 -14.43 -15.96 -2.02
C GLN A 120 -15.71 -15.43 -2.67
N GLN A 121 -16.29 -14.34 -2.15
CA GLN A 121 -17.57 -13.81 -2.60
C GLN A 121 -17.42 -12.66 -3.59
N GLY A 122 -16.36 -11.85 -3.45
CA GLY A 122 -16.16 -10.64 -4.24
C GLY A 122 -15.40 -10.82 -5.53
N VAL A 123 -14.61 -11.89 -5.67
CA VAL A 123 -13.73 -12.10 -6.84
C VAL A 123 -14.23 -13.27 -7.69
N PRO A 124 -14.40 -13.10 -9.02
CA PRO A 124 -14.97 -14.13 -9.90
C PRO A 124 -14.02 -15.29 -10.25
N TRP A 125 -12.69 -15.12 -10.10
CA TRP A 125 -11.63 -16.12 -10.37
C TRP A 125 -11.78 -16.86 -11.72
N ASN A 126 -12.10 -16.15 -12.80
CA ASN A 126 -12.48 -16.72 -14.09
C ASN A 126 -11.52 -16.38 -15.25
N TRP A 127 -10.33 -15.87 -14.96
CA TRP A 127 -9.25 -15.61 -15.91
C TRP A 127 -8.14 -16.67 -15.77
N ARG A 128 -7.28 -16.77 -16.79
CA ARG A 128 -6.06 -17.56 -16.79
C ARG A 128 -4.82 -16.68 -17.03
N THR A 129 -4.92 -15.80 -18.02
CA THR A 129 -3.84 -14.92 -18.40
C THR A 129 -3.93 -13.59 -17.67
N PHE A 130 -2.81 -12.87 -17.60
CA PHE A 130 -2.78 -11.51 -17.09
C PHE A 130 -3.64 -10.57 -17.94
N GLY A 131 -3.66 -10.78 -19.28
CA GLY A 131 -4.50 -10.01 -20.19
C GLY A 131 -6.00 -10.18 -19.91
N GLU A 132 -6.47 -11.42 -19.67
CA GLU A 132 -7.87 -11.68 -19.31
C GLU A 132 -8.27 -11.02 -17.99
N TYR A 133 -7.37 -11.00 -17.00
CA TYR A 133 -7.59 -10.26 -15.75
C TYR A 133 -7.73 -8.76 -16.01
N LEU A 134 -6.82 -8.16 -16.78
CA LEU A 134 -6.89 -6.74 -17.13
C LEU A 134 -8.17 -6.41 -17.90
N ASP A 135 -8.57 -7.24 -18.86
CA ASP A 135 -9.78 -7.04 -19.65
C ASP A 135 -11.06 -7.16 -18.81
N ALA A 136 -11.05 -7.95 -17.72
CA ALA A 136 -12.18 -8.09 -16.81
C ALA A 136 -12.47 -6.82 -15.99
N ILE A 137 -11.50 -5.93 -15.82
CA ILE A 137 -11.63 -4.71 -15.02
C ILE A 137 -11.57 -3.41 -15.85
N ASP A 138 -11.21 -3.51 -17.13
CA ASP A 138 -11.07 -2.34 -18.02
C ASP A 138 -12.40 -1.59 -18.18
N GLY A 139 -12.36 -0.26 -18.04
CA GLY A 139 -13.53 0.62 -18.15
C GLY A 139 -14.49 0.61 -16.94
N SER A 140 -14.14 -0.03 -15.83
CA SER A 140 -14.99 -0.12 -14.62
C SER A 140 -14.50 0.72 -13.45
N LEU A 141 -13.26 1.20 -13.47
CA LEU A 141 -12.60 1.79 -12.32
C LEU A 141 -12.82 3.32 -12.20
N MET A 142 -12.88 3.80 -10.97
CA MET A 142 -12.90 5.23 -10.70
C MET A 142 -11.49 5.84 -10.79
N PRO A 143 -10.45 5.37 -10.08
CA PRO A 143 -9.08 5.87 -10.29
C PRO A 143 -8.41 5.19 -11.49
N ASN A 144 -7.37 5.83 -12.01
CA ASN A 144 -6.45 5.16 -12.91
C ASN A 144 -5.73 4.05 -12.13
N ALA A 145 -5.59 2.88 -12.73
CA ALA A 145 -4.92 1.76 -12.07
C ALA A 145 -3.97 1.04 -13.03
N GLY A 146 -2.80 0.71 -12.53
CA GLY A 146 -1.82 -0.14 -13.23
C GLY A 146 -1.39 -1.30 -12.33
N PHE A 147 -0.95 -2.39 -12.96
CA PHE A 147 -0.63 -3.63 -12.22
C PHE A 147 0.74 -4.16 -12.60
N LEU A 148 1.52 -4.52 -11.58
CA LEU A 148 2.75 -5.30 -11.72
C LEU A 148 2.40 -6.78 -11.89
N VAL A 149 3.33 -7.57 -12.40
CA VAL A 149 3.21 -9.03 -12.50
C VAL A 149 3.92 -9.67 -11.31
N GLY A 150 3.18 -10.38 -10.47
CA GLY A 150 3.69 -10.93 -9.22
C GLY A 150 4.39 -12.26 -9.38
N HIS A 151 5.54 -12.39 -8.73
CA HIS A 151 6.39 -13.59 -8.79
C HIS A 151 5.71 -14.86 -8.25
N SER A 152 4.98 -14.74 -7.13
CA SER A 152 4.29 -15.88 -6.54
C SER A 152 3.22 -16.46 -7.48
N ALA A 153 2.53 -15.60 -8.24
CA ALA A 153 1.56 -16.02 -9.24
C ALA A 153 2.23 -16.73 -10.42
N LEU A 154 3.35 -16.20 -10.94
CA LEU A 154 4.14 -16.84 -12.01
C LEU A 154 4.60 -18.24 -11.60
N ARG A 155 5.23 -18.35 -10.42
CA ARG A 155 5.70 -19.64 -9.90
C ARG A 155 4.55 -20.63 -9.71
N ARG A 156 3.43 -20.18 -9.13
CA ARG A 156 2.27 -21.04 -8.90
C ARG A 156 1.65 -21.55 -10.19
N THR A 157 1.58 -20.68 -11.20
CA THR A 157 1.04 -21.04 -12.52
C THR A 157 1.91 -22.08 -13.23
N VAL A 158 3.25 -21.93 -13.19
CA VAL A 158 4.16 -22.81 -13.93
C VAL A 158 4.49 -24.09 -13.16
N MET A 159 4.75 -23.99 -11.85
CA MET A 159 5.24 -25.10 -11.03
C MET A 159 4.13 -25.83 -10.23
N GLY A 160 2.92 -25.24 -10.17
CA GLY A 160 1.83 -25.79 -9.36
C GLY A 160 2.20 -25.86 -7.87
N GLU A 161 1.93 -27.00 -7.23
CA GLU A 161 2.22 -27.22 -5.81
C GLU A 161 3.72 -27.18 -5.50
N ARG A 162 4.58 -27.52 -6.46
CA ARG A 162 6.04 -27.49 -6.29
C ARG A 162 6.61 -26.08 -6.15
N SER A 163 5.82 -25.05 -6.45
CA SER A 163 6.22 -23.65 -6.24
C SER A 163 6.58 -23.33 -4.79
N VAL A 164 6.06 -24.13 -3.84
CA VAL A 164 6.42 -24.11 -2.42
C VAL A 164 7.35 -25.29 -2.13
N GLY A 165 8.52 -25.01 -1.59
CA GLY A 165 9.49 -26.02 -1.15
C GLY A 165 10.56 -26.40 -2.17
N GLU A 166 10.40 -26.08 -3.46
CA GLU A 166 11.38 -26.47 -4.50
C GLU A 166 11.88 -25.28 -5.31
N PHE A 167 13.12 -25.38 -5.81
CA PHE A 167 13.64 -24.48 -6.83
C PHE A 167 13.04 -24.81 -8.18
N ALA A 168 12.91 -23.80 -9.04
CA ALA A 168 12.53 -24.01 -10.43
C ALA A 168 13.65 -24.73 -11.21
N SER A 169 13.27 -25.64 -12.10
CA SER A 169 14.15 -26.18 -13.11
C SER A 169 14.40 -25.16 -14.24
N ASP A 170 15.40 -25.41 -15.10
CA ASP A 170 15.71 -24.53 -16.25
C ASP A 170 14.50 -24.40 -17.21
N ASP A 171 13.74 -25.48 -17.41
CA ASP A 171 12.54 -25.47 -18.26
C ASP A 171 11.41 -24.62 -17.61
N GLU A 172 11.22 -24.74 -16.29
CA GLU A 172 10.22 -23.95 -15.54
C GLU A 172 10.63 -22.47 -15.49
N LEU A 173 11.90 -22.16 -15.30
CA LEU A 173 12.40 -20.78 -15.39
C LEU A 173 12.16 -20.19 -16.79
N THR A 174 12.41 -20.97 -17.84
CA THR A 174 12.12 -20.55 -19.22
C THR A 174 10.62 -20.26 -19.39
N ALA A 175 9.75 -21.15 -18.92
CA ALA A 175 8.31 -20.94 -18.99
C ALA A 175 7.83 -19.72 -18.18
N MET A 176 8.41 -19.46 -17.01
CA MET A 176 8.10 -18.25 -16.23
C MET A 176 8.54 -16.97 -16.96
N LYS A 177 9.70 -16.99 -17.63
CA LYS A 177 10.19 -15.84 -18.43
C LYS A 177 9.25 -15.56 -19.62
N GLU A 178 8.77 -16.59 -20.31
CA GLU A 178 7.81 -16.46 -21.41
C GLU A 178 6.48 -15.90 -20.89
N LEU A 179 5.94 -16.44 -19.78
CA LEU A 179 4.70 -15.99 -19.16
C LEU A 179 4.79 -14.54 -18.65
N LEU A 180 5.95 -14.13 -18.10
CA LEU A 180 6.20 -12.75 -17.70
C LEU A 180 6.21 -11.81 -18.92
N ALA A 181 6.93 -12.18 -19.99
CA ALA A 181 6.98 -11.39 -21.22
C ALA A 181 5.58 -11.22 -21.84
N GLU A 182 4.78 -12.30 -21.87
CA GLU A 182 3.39 -12.27 -22.33
C GLU A 182 2.53 -11.35 -21.45
N SER A 183 2.67 -11.43 -20.13
CA SER A 183 1.94 -10.58 -19.19
C SER A 183 2.28 -9.09 -19.33
N ILE A 184 3.56 -8.76 -19.56
CA ILE A 184 3.99 -7.37 -19.85
C ILE A 184 3.43 -6.91 -21.21
N ALA A 185 3.47 -7.76 -22.24
CA ALA A 185 2.90 -7.44 -23.55
C ALA A 185 1.38 -7.21 -23.50
N ALA A 186 0.67 -7.86 -22.57
CA ALA A 186 -0.74 -7.62 -22.31
C ALA A 186 -1.01 -6.30 -21.57
N GLY A 187 0.00 -5.67 -20.99
CA GLY A 187 -0.11 -4.37 -20.32
C GLY A 187 0.43 -4.32 -18.89
N GLY A 188 1.02 -5.38 -18.37
CA GLY A 188 1.68 -5.38 -17.06
C GLY A 188 2.76 -4.30 -16.97
N LEU A 189 2.78 -3.54 -15.88
CA LEU A 189 3.69 -2.39 -15.74
C LEU A 189 5.12 -2.79 -15.39
N GLY A 190 5.33 -3.97 -14.84
CA GLY A 190 6.63 -4.43 -14.39
C GLY A 190 6.54 -5.75 -13.62
N PHE A 191 7.53 -6.03 -12.81
CA PHE A 191 7.64 -7.26 -12.04
C PHE A 191 7.82 -6.96 -10.56
N SER A 192 7.16 -7.75 -9.70
CA SER A 192 7.27 -7.63 -8.25
C SER A 192 7.61 -8.96 -7.59
N SER A 193 8.33 -8.91 -6.46
CA SER A 193 8.67 -10.11 -5.70
C SER A 193 8.95 -9.81 -4.22
N SER A 194 8.99 -10.86 -3.39
CA SER A 194 9.31 -10.75 -1.97
C SER A 194 10.12 -11.94 -1.45
N TRP A 195 11.12 -11.62 -0.61
CA TRP A 195 11.87 -12.56 0.22
C TRP A 195 11.71 -12.29 1.72
N ALA A 196 10.79 -11.38 2.10
CA ALA A 196 10.56 -11.09 3.51
C ALA A 196 10.16 -12.35 4.29
N LYS A 197 10.88 -12.65 5.37
CA LYS A 197 10.66 -13.84 6.21
C LYS A 197 9.27 -13.88 6.87
N THR A 198 8.58 -12.73 6.91
CA THR A 198 7.21 -12.61 7.43
C THR A 198 6.16 -13.07 6.43
N HIS A 199 6.49 -13.17 5.14
CA HIS A 199 5.55 -13.58 4.11
C HIS A 199 5.44 -15.10 4.03
N ASN A 200 4.44 -15.62 4.71
CA ASN A 200 4.11 -17.04 4.76
C ASN A 200 2.68 -17.26 4.24
N ASP A 201 2.44 -18.42 3.66
CA ASP A 201 1.13 -18.82 3.19
C ASP A 201 0.20 -19.31 4.32
N ALA A 202 -1.00 -19.72 3.99
CA ALA A 202 -2.00 -20.18 4.97
C ALA A 202 -1.58 -21.44 5.75
N ALA A 203 -0.67 -22.24 5.23
CA ALA A 203 -0.11 -23.40 5.93
C ALA A 203 1.06 -23.02 6.87
N GLY A 204 1.54 -21.79 6.77
CA GLY A 204 2.70 -21.29 7.51
C GLY A 204 4.02 -21.53 6.79
N ASP A 205 3.99 -22.06 5.57
CA ASP A 205 5.15 -22.22 4.71
C ASP A 205 5.51 -20.87 4.04
N ALA A 206 6.76 -20.72 3.63
CA ALA A 206 7.17 -19.56 2.87
C ALA A 206 6.34 -19.43 1.57
N VAL A 207 5.93 -18.21 1.21
CA VAL A 207 5.22 -17.98 -0.07
C VAL A 207 6.07 -18.39 -1.27
N PRO A 208 5.47 -18.70 -2.44
CA PRO A 208 6.19 -19.23 -3.60
C PRO A 208 7.45 -18.44 -3.99
N SER A 209 7.39 -17.10 -4.00
CA SER A 209 8.54 -16.24 -4.35
C SER A 209 9.75 -16.42 -3.42
N ARG A 210 9.56 -16.82 -2.17
CA ARG A 210 10.64 -17.04 -1.20
C ARG A 210 11.43 -18.35 -1.43
N HIS A 211 10.96 -19.21 -2.31
CA HIS A 211 11.66 -20.43 -2.74
C HIS A 211 12.48 -20.21 -4.02
N ALA A 212 12.49 -19.00 -4.55
CA ALA A 212 13.30 -18.65 -5.73
C ALA A 212 14.79 -18.57 -5.37
N SER A 213 15.64 -18.90 -6.32
CA SER A 213 17.06 -18.59 -6.25
C SER A 213 17.34 -17.15 -6.71
N GLU A 214 18.52 -16.60 -6.36
CA GLU A 214 18.99 -15.31 -6.88
C GLU A 214 19.03 -15.32 -8.41
N THR A 215 19.50 -16.42 -9.01
CA THR A 215 19.53 -16.60 -10.46
C THR A 215 18.13 -16.47 -11.06
N GLU A 216 17.12 -17.09 -10.45
CA GLU A 216 15.73 -17.00 -10.92
C GLU A 216 15.24 -15.55 -10.90
N LEU A 217 15.48 -14.80 -9.80
CA LEU A 217 15.09 -13.40 -9.69
C LEU A 217 15.75 -12.53 -10.77
N VAL A 218 17.06 -12.64 -10.93
CA VAL A 218 17.82 -11.84 -11.90
C VAL A 218 17.42 -12.19 -13.34
N GLU A 219 17.23 -13.48 -13.64
CA GLU A 219 16.80 -13.94 -14.97
C GLU A 219 15.38 -13.49 -15.32
N LEU A 220 14.44 -13.46 -14.35
CA LEU A 220 13.12 -12.88 -14.55
C LEU A 220 13.20 -11.37 -14.77
N CYS A 221 14.00 -10.66 -13.98
CA CYS A 221 14.23 -9.23 -14.18
C CYS A 221 14.79 -8.92 -15.57
N SER A 222 15.67 -9.77 -16.11
CA SER A 222 16.26 -9.58 -17.43
C SER A 222 15.24 -9.52 -18.58
N VAL A 223 14.06 -10.14 -18.41
CA VAL A 223 12.96 -10.08 -19.37
C VAL A 223 12.48 -8.66 -19.61
N LEU A 224 12.53 -7.79 -18.58
CA LEU A 224 11.98 -6.44 -18.66
C LEU A 224 12.80 -5.53 -19.59
N LYS A 225 14.08 -5.82 -19.79
CA LYS A 225 14.99 -5.00 -20.61
C LYS A 225 14.47 -4.77 -22.02
N ASP A 226 13.92 -5.82 -22.63
CA ASP A 226 13.47 -5.82 -24.01
C ASP A 226 11.93 -5.65 -24.14
N THR A 227 11.27 -5.21 -23.07
CA THR A 227 9.83 -5.00 -23.01
C THR A 227 9.45 -3.55 -22.72
N SER A 228 8.15 -3.25 -22.70
CA SER A 228 7.61 -1.94 -22.32
C SER A 228 7.45 -1.75 -20.79
N ALA A 229 7.89 -2.69 -19.98
CA ALA A 229 7.86 -2.60 -18.52
C ALA A 229 8.61 -1.36 -18.01
N VAL A 230 8.20 -0.81 -16.86
CA VAL A 230 8.71 0.47 -16.37
C VAL A 230 9.46 0.38 -15.04
N ALA A 231 9.13 -0.57 -14.16
CA ALA A 231 9.73 -0.66 -12.84
C ALA A 231 9.80 -2.09 -12.30
N LEU A 232 10.67 -2.27 -11.32
CA LEU A 232 10.73 -3.42 -10.43
C LEU A 232 10.29 -3.00 -9.03
N GLU A 233 9.66 -3.92 -8.32
CA GLU A 233 9.35 -3.79 -6.90
C GLU A 233 9.83 -5.05 -6.16
N PHE A 234 10.50 -4.88 -5.00
CA PHE A 234 11.01 -6.01 -4.25
C PHE A 234 11.10 -5.75 -2.75
N ILE A 235 10.71 -6.73 -1.95
CA ILE A 235 11.03 -6.75 -0.52
C ILE A 235 12.14 -7.79 -0.27
N PRO A 236 13.40 -7.37 -0.08
CA PRO A 236 14.50 -8.32 0.16
C PRO A 236 14.45 -8.92 1.57
N THR A 237 14.34 -8.08 2.57
CA THR A 237 14.26 -8.45 3.98
C THR A 237 13.80 -7.27 4.84
N ILE A 238 13.18 -7.57 5.98
CA ILE A 238 12.87 -6.57 7.01
C ILE A 238 14.08 -6.29 7.93
N GLU A 239 15.11 -7.14 7.90
CA GLU A 239 16.32 -7.06 8.70
C GLU A 239 17.34 -6.05 8.11
N ARG A 240 18.58 -6.06 8.57
CA ARG A 240 19.68 -5.30 7.98
C ARG A 240 20.00 -5.81 6.59
N PHE A 241 20.48 -4.93 5.72
CA PHE A 241 21.03 -5.29 4.43
C PHE A 241 22.52 -5.57 4.58
N ASP A 242 22.96 -6.67 4.01
CA ASP A 242 24.37 -7.05 3.85
C ASP A 242 24.83 -6.87 2.41
N ASP A 243 26.07 -7.21 2.13
CA ASP A 243 26.66 -7.06 0.80
C ASP A 243 25.95 -7.95 -0.25
N GLU A 244 25.39 -9.11 0.16
CA GLU A 244 24.62 -10.00 -0.74
C GLU A 244 23.32 -9.34 -1.17
N VAL A 245 22.60 -8.71 -0.23
CA VAL A 245 21.38 -7.94 -0.54
C VAL A 245 21.68 -6.75 -1.44
N TYR A 246 22.77 -6.00 -1.19
CA TYR A 246 23.16 -4.89 -2.06
C TYR A 246 23.43 -5.37 -3.48
N GLN A 247 24.17 -6.48 -3.63
CA GLN A 247 24.49 -7.04 -4.93
C GLN A 247 23.23 -7.53 -5.65
N LEU A 248 22.34 -8.25 -4.97
CA LEU A 248 21.09 -8.75 -5.54
C LEU A 248 20.20 -7.62 -6.07
N LEU A 249 19.95 -6.58 -5.28
CA LEU A 249 19.16 -5.43 -5.71
C LEU A 249 19.76 -4.73 -6.92
N THR A 250 21.10 -4.64 -6.95
CA THR A 250 21.84 -4.08 -8.07
C THR A 250 21.69 -4.93 -9.32
N ASP A 251 21.93 -6.25 -9.20
CA ASP A 251 21.87 -7.19 -10.33
C ASP A 251 20.46 -7.24 -10.94
N MET A 252 19.40 -7.19 -10.10
CA MET A 252 18.02 -7.11 -10.57
C MET A 252 17.80 -5.83 -11.40
N SER A 253 18.19 -4.67 -10.88
CA SER A 253 18.01 -3.39 -11.56
C SER A 253 18.81 -3.30 -12.87
N VAL A 254 20.08 -3.73 -12.85
CA VAL A 254 20.96 -3.73 -14.02
C VAL A 254 20.48 -4.73 -15.09
N ALA A 255 20.06 -5.93 -14.69
CA ALA A 255 19.56 -6.94 -15.62
C ALA A 255 18.28 -6.46 -16.34
N ALA A 256 17.39 -5.81 -15.62
CA ALA A 256 16.17 -5.22 -16.16
C ALA A 256 16.41 -3.94 -16.97
N ASP A 257 17.49 -3.21 -16.70
CA ASP A 257 17.69 -1.80 -17.08
C ASP A 257 16.48 -0.93 -16.66
N ARG A 258 16.01 -1.13 -15.42
CA ARG A 258 14.83 -0.44 -14.84
C ARG A 258 15.12 -0.04 -13.40
N PRO A 259 14.46 1.03 -12.91
CA PRO A 259 14.49 1.34 -11.49
C PRO A 259 13.85 0.21 -10.69
N LEU A 260 14.44 -0.11 -9.55
CA LEU A 260 13.88 -1.03 -8.56
C LEU A 260 13.53 -0.24 -7.31
N ASN A 261 12.28 -0.27 -6.90
CA ASN A 261 11.90 0.23 -5.59
C ASN A 261 11.78 -0.94 -4.59
N TRP A 262 12.23 -0.69 -3.35
CA TRP A 262 12.09 -1.66 -2.26
C TRP A 262 11.29 -1.09 -1.10
N ASN A 263 10.58 -1.94 -0.40
CA ASN A 263 9.67 -1.58 0.69
C ASN A 263 10.22 -2.07 2.02
N VAL A 264 9.94 -1.43 3.10
CA VAL A 264 9.47 -0.08 3.35
C VAL A 264 10.29 0.49 4.51
N ILE A 265 10.53 1.78 4.53
CA ILE A 265 11.12 2.48 5.67
C ILE A 265 10.02 3.18 6.48
N PHE A 266 9.83 2.74 7.73
CA PHE A 266 9.18 3.54 8.77
C PHE A 266 10.25 4.25 9.58
N ALA A 267 10.25 5.58 9.57
CA ALA A 267 11.26 6.37 10.26
C ALA A 267 11.16 6.17 11.78
N ASN A 268 12.21 5.60 12.36
CA ASN A 268 12.35 5.38 13.79
C ASN A 268 13.79 5.68 14.20
N ALA A 269 14.01 6.68 15.03
CA ALA A 269 15.35 7.11 15.44
C ALA A 269 16.17 6.00 16.12
N ARG A 270 15.49 5.04 16.77
CA ARG A 270 16.17 3.86 17.35
C ARG A 270 16.80 2.93 16.33
N GLN A 271 16.39 3.05 15.07
CA GLN A 271 16.87 2.25 13.94
C GLN A 271 17.60 3.12 12.89
N ALA A 272 18.00 4.34 13.24
CA ALA A 272 18.61 5.27 12.29
C ALA A 272 19.86 4.69 11.60
N ASP A 273 20.70 3.94 12.33
CA ASP A 273 21.86 3.25 11.78
C ASP A 273 21.48 2.16 10.77
N VAL A 274 20.43 1.39 11.06
CA VAL A 274 19.90 0.35 10.15
C VAL A 274 19.32 1.00 8.88
N ILE A 275 18.59 2.09 9.03
CA ILE A 275 17.99 2.83 7.91
C ILE A 275 19.11 3.37 7.00
N GLN A 276 20.14 4.00 7.58
CA GLN A 276 21.27 4.52 6.80
C GLN A 276 22.05 3.39 6.09
N GLU A 277 22.19 2.23 6.72
CA GLU A 277 22.79 1.05 6.11
C GLU A 277 21.95 0.58 4.90
N LYS A 278 20.62 0.45 5.07
CA LYS A 278 19.72 0.06 3.97
C LYS A 278 19.79 1.03 2.78
N LEU A 279 19.88 2.33 3.04
CA LEU A 279 19.99 3.35 1.98
C LEU A 279 21.30 3.25 1.17
N ARG A 280 22.35 2.64 1.70
CA ARG A 280 23.58 2.36 0.93
C ARG A 280 23.34 1.46 -0.29
N ALA A 281 22.26 0.68 -0.30
CA ALA A 281 21.88 -0.10 -1.48
C ALA A 281 21.70 0.79 -2.74
N SER A 282 21.15 1.99 -2.57
CA SER A 282 20.99 2.95 -3.66
C SER A 282 22.34 3.46 -4.19
N ASP A 283 23.24 3.82 -3.27
CA ASP A 283 24.60 4.30 -3.63
C ASP A 283 25.40 3.17 -4.31
N PHE A 284 25.35 1.95 -3.75
CA PHE A 284 26.03 0.77 -4.27
C PHE A 284 25.53 0.40 -5.69
N ALA A 285 24.22 0.46 -5.91
CA ALA A 285 23.63 0.20 -7.22
C ALA A 285 24.04 1.27 -8.25
N ALA A 286 24.03 2.56 -7.87
CA ALA A 286 24.40 3.65 -8.75
C ALA A 286 25.86 3.55 -9.22
N GLU A 287 26.80 3.12 -8.38
CA GLU A 287 28.19 2.86 -8.74
C GLU A 287 28.32 1.78 -9.82
N GLN A 288 27.35 0.88 -9.96
CA GLN A 288 27.34 -0.23 -10.92
C GLN A 288 26.34 -0.04 -12.07
N GLY A 289 25.73 1.15 -12.19
CA GLY A 289 24.78 1.47 -13.26
C GLY A 289 23.35 0.99 -13.01
N GLY A 290 23.03 0.57 -11.80
CA GLY A 290 21.65 0.28 -11.35
C GLY A 290 21.00 1.49 -10.70
N ARG A 291 19.69 1.42 -10.52
CA ARG A 291 18.89 2.44 -9.79
C ARG A 291 17.98 1.76 -8.78
N VAL A 292 18.30 1.91 -7.51
CA VAL A 292 17.56 1.33 -6.38
C VAL A 292 17.01 2.45 -5.50
N ILE A 293 15.72 2.46 -5.26
CA ILE A 293 14.97 3.50 -4.53
C ILE A 293 14.26 2.89 -3.33
N ALA A 294 14.37 3.52 -2.17
CA ALA A 294 13.64 3.14 -0.97
C ALA A 294 12.25 3.76 -0.93
N LEU A 295 11.20 3.00 -0.68
CA LEU A 295 9.91 3.59 -0.31
C LEU A 295 9.90 3.92 1.18
N THR A 296 9.36 5.10 1.54
CA THR A 296 9.21 5.54 2.93
C THR A 296 7.78 5.98 3.22
N ALA A 297 7.23 5.45 4.32
CA ALA A 297 5.93 5.88 4.81
C ALA A 297 6.02 7.24 5.52
N PRO A 298 5.09 8.18 5.27
CA PRO A 298 5.13 9.50 5.88
C PRO A 298 4.64 9.56 7.32
N MET A 299 3.99 8.49 7.83
CA MET A 299 3.46 8.42 9.18
C MET A 299 4.34 7.60 10.12
N PRO A 300 4.17 7.71 11.44
CA PRO A 300 4.62 6.72 12.40
C PRO A 300 4.03 5.33 12.08
N ALA A 301 4.70 4.27 12.52
CA ALA A 301 4.14 2.93 12.40
C ALA A 301 3.07 2.74 13.48
N GLU A 302 1.82 2.88 13.09
CA GLU A 302 0.63 2.61 13.89
C GLU A 302 -0.03 1.34 13.38
N SER A 303 -0.52 0.51 14.31
CA SER A 303 -1.19 -0.73 13.96
C SER A 303 -2.32 -1.02 14.93
N ARG A 304 -3.37 -1.64 14.43
CA ARG A 304 -4.46 -2.19 15.21
C ARG A 304 -4.33 -3.70 15.29
N LEU A 305 -4.26 -4.24 16.48
CA LEU A 305 -4.26 -5.68 16.71
C LEU A 305 -5.67 -6.16 17.00
N SER A 306 -6.00 -7.35 16.55
CA SER A 306 -7.24 -8.06 16.86
C SER A 306 -6.98 -9.53 17.10
N PHE A 307 -7.64 -10.10 18.09
CA PHE A 307 -7.61 -11.56 18.30
C PHE A 307 -8.52 -12.29 17.30
N GLU A 308 -9.43 -11.59 16.65
CA GLU A 308 -10.28 -12.15 15.60
C GLU A 308 -9.45 -12.53 14.38
N SER A 309 -8.70 -11.60 13.79
CA SER A 309 -7.78 -11.90 12.69
C SER A 309 -6.51 -12.60 13.18
N GLY A 310 -5.98 -12.18 14.31
CA GLY A 310 -4.73 -12.68 14.88
C GLY A 310 -3.49 -12.22 14.11
N PHE A 311 -3.65 -11.33 13.13
CA PHE A 311 -2.55 -10.81 12.32
C PHE A 311 -1.50 -10.13 13.23
N LEU A 312 -0.24 -10.30 12.95
CA LEU A 312 0.93 -9.96 13.74
C LEU A 312 1.07 -10.73 15.07
N LEU A 313 -0.04 -11.00 15.80
CA LEU A 313 -0.02 -11.82 17.00
C LEU A 313 0.49 -13.24 16.71
N ASP A 314 0.17 -13.77 15.56
CA ASP A 314 0.59 -15.10 15.08
C ASP A 314 2.11 -15.23 14.84
N THR A 315 2.83 -14.11 14.74
CA THR A 315 4.30 -14.08 14.65
C THR A 315 5.00 -14.26 16.00
N LEU A 316 4.24 -14.17 17.10
CA LEU A 316 4.76 -14.47 18.43
C LEU A 316 5.09 -15.96 18.56
N HIS A 317 6.09 -16.27 19.36
CA HIS A 317 6.52 -17.66 19.53
C HIS A 317 5.37 -18.55 20.02
N GLY A 318 5.01 -19.59 19.24
CA GLY A 318 3.94 -20.53 19.57
C GLY A 318 2.51 -20.01 19.38
N TRP A 319 2.32 -18.86 18.69
CA TRP A 319 1.01 -18.25 18.45
C TRP A 319 0.41 -18.54 17.06
N SER A 320 1.22 -19.01 16.11
CA SER A 320 0.76 -19.24 14.73
C SER A 320 -0.44 -20.21 14.68
N GLU A 321 -0.34 -21.38 15.32
CA GLU A 321 -1.43 -22.36 15.38
C GLU A 321 -2.65 -21.82 16.17
N PRO A 322 -2.50 -21.26 17.41
CA PRO A 322 -3.60 -20.63 18.13
C PRO A 322 -4.35 -19.56 17.35
N MET A 323 -3.66 -18.70 16.61
CA MET A 323 -4.30 -17.63 15.84
C MET A 323 -4.96 -18.12 14.54
N ALA A 324 -4.63 -19.30 14.06
CA ALA A 324 -5.30 -19.96 12.94
C ALA A 324 -6.60 -20.70 13.31
N LEU A 325 -6.90 -20.85 14.60
CA LEU A 325 -8.13 -21.50 15.08
C LEU A 325 -9.37 -20.68 14.70
N SER A 326 -10.54 -21.35 14.66
CA SER A 326 -11.83 -20.66 14.55
C SER A 326 -12.07 -19.73 15.76
N ASN A 327 -12.88 -18.68 15.59
CA ASN A 327 -13.22 -17.75 16.68
C ASN A 327 -13.74 -18.48 17.92
N LYS A 328 -14.58 -19.51 17.72
CA LYS A 328 -15.10 -20.34 18.81
C LYS A 328 -13.99 -21.06 19.58
N GLU A 329 -12.99 -21.59 18.88
CA GLU A 329 -11.85 -22.29 19.51
C GLU A 329 -10.90 -21.30 20.20
N LYS A 330 -10.67 -20.12 19.61
CA LYS A 330 -9.92 -19.03 20.23
C LYS A 330 -10.54 -18.57 21.54
N LEU A 331 -11.86 -18.36 21.55
CA LEU A 331 -12.62 -18.04 22.78
C LEU A 331 -12.46 -19.13 23.85
N ALA A 332 -12.57 -20.39 23.47
CA ALA A 332 -12.39 -21.51 24.39
C ALA A 332 -10.94 -21.55 24.95
N LEU A 333 -9.93 -21.28 24.11
CA LEU A 333 -8.53 -21.24 24.52
C LEU A 333 -8.27 -20.10 25.52
N LEU A 334 -8.75 -18.89 25.22
CA LEU A 334 -8.53 -17.71 26.06
C LEU A 334 -9.34 -17.76 27.37
N SER A 335 -10.44 -18.50 27.38
CA SER A 335 -11.26 -18.71 28.59
C SER A 335 -10.66 -19.75 29.54
N ASP A 336 -9.73 -20.60 29.06
CA ASP A 336 -9.04 -21.62 29.86
C ASP A 336 -7.78 -21.04 30.50
N PRO A 337 -7.70 -20.93 31.86
CA PRO A 337 -6.57 -20.31 32.55
C PRO A 337 -5.21 -21.00 32.30
N GLU A 338 -5.18 -22.32 32.14
CA GLU A 338 -3.91 -23.04 31.91
C GLU A 338 -3.41 -22.78 30.49
N ARG A 339 -4.28 -22.90 29.50
CA ARG A 339 -3.94 -22.69 28.08
C ARG A 339 -3.55 -21.24 27.80
N ARG A 340 -4.31 -20.26 28.30
CA ARG A 340 -3.97 -18.84 28.12
C ARG A 340 -2.64 -18.46 28.79
N ASN A 341 -2.29 -19.06 29.95
CA ASN A 341 -1.01 -18.81 30.60
C ASN A 341 0.16 -19.38 29.79
N GLU A 342 0.02 -20.60 29.26
CA GLU A 342 1.01 -21.18 28.34
C GLU A 342 1.22 -20.26 27.11
N LEU A 343 0.13 -19.74 26.55
CA LEU A 343 0.18 -18.81 25.42
C LEU A 343 0.96 -17.53 25.77
N ASN A 344 0.71 -16.95 26.96
CA ASN A 344 1.44 -15.79 27.44
C ASN A 344 2.95 -16.07 27.67
N GLU A 345 3.29 -17.21 28.29
CA GLU A 345 4.68 -17.62 28.48
C GLU A 345 5.41 -17.74 27.14
N ASN A 346 4.74 -18.29 26.13
CA ASN A 346 5.27 -18.40 24.79
C ASN A 346 5.48 -17.01 24.14
N ALA A 347 4.55 -16.08 24.30
CA ALA A 347 4.65 -14.71 23.77
C ALA A 347 5.86 -13.93 24.33
N GLN A 348 6.33 -14.29 25.55
CA GLN A 348 7.50 -13.65 26.17
C GLN A 348 8.84 -14.19 25.65
N LYS A 349 8.85 -15.27 24.86
CA LYS A 349 10.07 -15.81 24.26
C LYS A 349 10.58 -14.90 23.13
N PRO A 350 11.86 -14.97 22.76
CA PRO A 350 12.41 -14.14 21.68
C PRO A 350 11.67 -14.37 20.36
N SER A 351 11.20 -13.28 19.77
CA SER A 351 10.66 -13.21 18.41
C SER A 351 10.89 -11.80 17.85
N ALA A 352 10.77 -11.63 16.53
CA ALA A 352 10.97 -10.34 15.87
C ALA A 352 10.00 -9.26 16.40
N PHE A 353 8.76 -9.65 16.70
CA PHE A 353 7.70 -8.76 17.17
C PHE A 353 7.35 -8.91 18.66
N ARG A 354 8.26 -9.48 19.47
CA ARG A 354 8.03 -9.63 20.91
C ARG A 354 7.54 -8.34 21.61
N GLY A 355 7.88 -7.17 21.07
CA GLY A 355 7.43 -5.89 21.60
C GLY A 355 5.91 -5.76 21.71
N VAL A 356 5.16 -6.46 20.88
CA VAL A 356 3.69 -6.51 20.87
C VAL A 356 3.16 -7.19 22.14
N ALA A 357 3.89 -8.15 22.71
CA ALA A 357 3.50 -8.87 23.93
C ALA A 357 3.74 -8.08 25.23
N ARG A 358 3.96 -6.78 25.12
CA ARG A 358 3.92 -5.85 26.26
C ARG A 358 2.49 -5.41 26.51
N TRP A 359 1.68 -6.35 26.98
CA TRP A 359 0.24 -6.19 27.14
C TRP A 359 -0.16 -4.93 27.89
N GLU A 360 0.60 -4.56 28.92
CA GLU A 360 0.37 -3.36 29.73
C GLU A 360 0.38 -2.05 28.91
N ARG A 361 1.02 -2.06 27.73
CA ARG A 361 1.18 -0.89 26.88
C ARG A 361 0.12 -0.76 25.79
N LEU A 362 -0.69 -1.80 25.61
CA LEU A 362 -1.79 -1.74 24.63
C LEU A 362 -2.88 -0.84 25.14
N THR A 363 -3.41 0.00 24.27
CA THR A 363 -4.60 0.80 24.51
C THR A 363 -5.80 0.08 23.94
N VAL A 364 -6.89 -0.01 24.71
CA VAL A 364 -8.18 -0.48 24.22
C VAL A 364 -8.72 0.57 23.25
N GLY A 365 -8.91 0.19 22.02
CA GLY A 365 -9.57 1.02 21.02
C GLY A 365 -11.09 0.82 21.03
N GLU A 366 -11.66 0.57 19.86
CA GLU A 366 -13.08 0.28 19.74
C GLU A 366 -13.43 -1.10 20.30
N VAL A 367 -14.58 -1.17 20.93
CA VAL A 367 -15.21 -2.42 21.39
C VAL A 367 -16.67 -2.48 20.86
N THR A 368 -17.15 -3.70 20.62
CA THR A 368 -18.53 -3.94 20.16
C THR A 368 -19.51 -4.10 21.33
N ASN A 369 -19.05 -4.64 22.46
CA ASN A 369 -19.83 -4.80 23.66
C ASN A 369 -20.04 -3.45 24.37
N GLN A 370 -21.29 -3.02 24.53
CA GLN A 370 -21.63 -1.73 25.14
C GLN A 370 -21.18 -1.62 26.61
N ASP A 371 -21.11 -2.74 27.32
CA ASP A 371 -20.68 -2.74 28.72
C ASP A 371 -19.17 -2.44 28.87
N LEU A 372 -18.41 -2.63 27.80
CA LEU A 372 -16.95 -2.37 27.74
C LEU A 372 -16.59 -0.97 27.20
N LYS A 373 -17.56 -0.20 26.68
CA LYS A 373 -17.32 1.14 26.09
C LYS A 373 -16.53 2.10 26.99
N HIS A 374 -16.68 1.98 28.28
CA HIS A 374 -15.97 2.80 29.27
C HIS A 374 -14.46 2.52 29.36
N LEU A 375 -13.99 1.46 28.68
CA LEU A 375 -12.57 1.07 28.62
C LEU A 375 -11.86 1.68 27.40
N GLU A 376 -12.58 2.16 26.39
CA GLU A 376 -11.99 2.77 25.21
C GLU A 376 -11.06 3.94 25.57
N GLY A 377 -9.87 3.98 24.94
CA GLY A 377 -8.82 4.95 25.18
C GLY A 377 -7.95 4.67 26.42
N ARG A 378 -8.24 3.62 27.19
CA ARG A 378 -7.48 3.27 28.40
C ARG A 378 -6.40 2.23 28.10
N SER A 379 -5.28 2.30 28.78
CA SER A 379 -4.25 1.25 28.68
C SER A 379 -4.69 -0.02 29.42
N ILE A 380 -4.31 -1.17 28.89
CA ILE A 380 -4.50 -2.46 29.59
C ILE A 380 -3.80 -2.46 30.94
N GLY A 381 -2.67 -1.75 31.07
CA GLY A 381 -1.96 -1.62 32.35
C GLY A 381 -2.79 -0.94 33.43
N ASP A 382 -3.43 0.21 33.10
CA ASP A 382 -4.27 0.95 34.05
C ASP A 382 -5.53 0.15 34.42
N ILE A 383 -6.14 -0.54 33.46
CA ILE A 383 -7.30 -1.39 33.69
C ILE A 383 -6.94 -2.57 34.61
N ALA A 384 -5.80 -3.21 34.36
CA ALA A 384 -5.32 -4.33 35.17
C ALA A 384 -5.06 -3.92 36.62
N GLU A 385 -4.45 -2.74 36.84
CA GLU A 385 -4.20 -2.19 38.17
C GLU A 385 -5.50 -1.96 38.93
N GLU A 386 -6.50 -1.33 38.28
CA GLU A 386 -7.83 -1.10 38.88
C GLU A 386 -8.54 -2.39 39.26
N LEU A 387 -8.41 -3.43 38.41
CA LEU A 387 -9.04 -4.74 38.64
C LEU A 387 -8.24 -5.64 39.61
N GLY A 388 -7.02 -5.26 39.96
CA GLY A 388 -6.11 -6.09 40.78
C GLY A 388 -5.67 -7.38 40.07
N LYS A 389 -5.50 -7.32 38.75
CA LYS A 389 -5.14 -8.44 37.85
C LYS A 389 -3.80 -8.17 37.16
N THR A 390 -3.24 -9.21 36.54
CA THR A 390 -2.15 -9.01 35.60
C THR A 390 -2.65 -8.41 34.29
N PRO A 391 -1.83 -7.66 33.53
CA PRO A 391 -2.22 -7.12 32.22
C PRO A 391 -2.74 -8.19 31.26
N TRP A 392 -2.17 -9.38 31.27
CA TRP A 392 -2.61 -10.48 30.41
C TRP A 392 -4.00 -11.01 30.81
N GLU A 393 -4.28 -11.14 32.11
CA GLU A 393 -5.62 -11.57 32.57
C GLU A 393 -6.69 -10.54 32.22
N ALA A 394 -6.41 -9.24 32.42
CA ALA A 394 -7.35 -8.17 32.07
C ALA A 394 -7.59 -8.15 30.55
N LEU A 395 -6.53 -8.26 29.74
CA LEU A 395 -6.64 -8.33 28.28
C LEU A 395 -7.52 -9.50 27.82
N CYS A 396 -7.26 -10.71 28.34
CA CYS A 396 -8.06 -11.89 27.97
C CYS A 396 -9.53 -11.75 28.32
N GLU A 397 -9.85 -11.17 29.46
CA GLU A 397 -11.25 -10.97 29.86
C GLU A 397 -11.96 -9.98 28.95
N ILE A 398 -11.33 -8.84 28.62
CA ILE A 398 -11.89 -7.86 27.69
C ILE A 398 -12.13 -8.50 26.33
N VAL A 399 -11.12 -9.16 25.76
CA VAL A 399 -11.19 -9.76 24.43
C VAL A 399 -12.21 -10.88 24.35
N VAL A 400 -12.35 -11.70 25.38
CA VAL A 400 -13.36 -12.78 25.44
C VAL A 400 -14.77 -12.19 25.59
N GLU A 401 -14.97 -11.17 26.42
CA GLU A 401 -16.26 -10.53 26.63
C GLU A 401 -16.74 -9.74 25.40
N ASP A 402 -15.82 -9.34 24.52
CA ASP A 402 -16.10 -8.64 23.26
C ASP A 402 -16.04 -9.54 22.03
N ASP A 403 -16.16 -10.86 22.21
CA ASP A 403 -16.15 -11.86 21.11
C ASP A 403 -14.95 -11.73 20.16
N LEU A 404 -13.74 -11.42 20.67
CA LEU A 404 -12.46 -11.20 19.98
C LEU A 404 -12.39 -9.93 19.15
N LYS A 405 -13.42 -9.09 19.12
CA LYS A 405 -13.54 -7.93 18.21
C LYS A 405 -12.83 -6.68 18.71
N THR A 406 -12.36 -6.69 19.95
CA THR A 406 -11.66 -5.55 20.58
C THR A 406 -10.47 -5.09 19.73
N GLY A 407 -10.46 -3.83 19.33
CA GLY A 407 -9.29 -3.16 18.78
C GLY A 407 -8.26 -2.87 19.87
N LEU A 408 -7.01 -3.24 19.61
CA LEU A 408 -5.89 -3.04 20.53
C LEU A 408 -4.77 -2.29 19.83
N TYR A 409 -4.37 -1.16 20.39
CA TYR A 409 -3.39 -0.27 19.78
C TYR A 409 -2.09 -0.26 20.58
N PRO A 410 -0.99 -0.84 20.05
CA PRO A 410 0.34 -0.60 20.59
C PRO A 410 0.70 0.88 20.47
N PRO A 411 1.57 1.43 21.34
CA PRO A 411 2.10 2.77 21.13
C PRO A 411 2.75 2.92 19.76
N ALA A 412 2.42 4.00 19.04
CA ALA A 412 2.99 4.30 17.74
C ALA A 412 4.53 4.27 17.77
N ALA A 413 5.13 3.57 16.82
CA ALA A 413 6.58 3.50 16.72
C ALA A 413 7.10 4.65 15.82
N GLY A 414 8.09 5.40 16.33
CA GLY A 414 8.69 6.49 15.57
C GLY A 414 7.90 7.81 15.63
N ASP A 415 7.15 8.06 16.70
CA ASP A 415 6.42 9.33 16.91
C ASP A 415 7.09 10.23 17.97
N ASN A 416 8.41 10.25 18.03
CA ASN A 416 9.18 11.19 18.84
C ASN A 416 9.92 12.21 17.96
N GLU A 417 10.38 13.29 18.53
CA GLU A 417 11.01 14.40 17.80
C GLU A 417 12.23 13.95 16.98
N GLU A 418 13.05 13.04 17.49
CA GLU A 418 14.20 12.50 16.76
C GLU A 418 13.77 11.69 15.53
N SER A 419 12.67 10.94 15.65
CA SER A 419 12.11 10.19 14.52
C SER A 419 11.45 11.12 13.50
N TRP A 420 10.85 12.22 13.93
CA TRP A 420 10.32 13.24 13.02
C TRP A 420 11.43 13.96 12.25
N ALA A 421 12.56 14.27 12.91
CA ALA A 421 13.73 14.83 12.24
C ALA A 421 14.33 13.83 11.22
N LEU A 422 14.40 12.53 11.57
CA LEU A 422 14.83 11.49 10.63
C LEU A 422 13.85 11.36 9.44
N ARG A 423 12.55 11.40 9.70
CA ARG A 423 11.51 11.34 8.66
C ARG A 423 11.64 12.50 7.68
N GLN A 424 11.83 13.73 8.17
CA GLN A 424 12.09 14.89 7.33
C GLN A 424 13.36 14.72 6.48
N ALA A 425 14.42 14.16 7.05
CA ALA A 425 15.66 13.88 6.31
C ALA A 425 15.41 12.87 5.18
N LEU A 426 14.67 11.78 5.44
CA LEU A 426 14.29 10.78 4.44
C LEU A 426 13.42 11.37 3.33
N TRP A 427 12.49 12.27 3.67
CA TRP A 427 11.65 12.93 2.67
C TRP A 427 12.45 13.82 1.72
N ASN A 428 13.61 14.31 2.14
CA ASN A 428 14.50 15.14 1.32
C ASN A 428 15.66 14.34 0.70
N ASP A 429 15.76 13.05 0.97
CA ASP A 429 16.80 12.18 0.41
C ASP A 429 16.37 11.67 -0.97
N GLU A 430 17.19 11.90 -2.00
CA GLU A 430 16.91 11.49 -3.39
C GLU A 430 16.88 9.97 -3.57
N ARG A 431 17.40 9.20 -2.61
CA ARG A 431 17.33 7.74 -2.58
C ARG A 431 15.99 7.22 -2.09
N CYS A 432 15.11 8.12 -1.62
CA CYS A 432 13.81 7.79 -1.07
C CYS A 432 12.68 8.36 -1.93
N LEU A 433 11.57 7.60 -2.01
CA LEU A 433 10.30 8.05 -2.51
C LEU A 433 9.25 7.89 -1.41
N ILE A 434 8.38 8.88 -1.24
CA ILE A 434 7.23 8.77 -0.33
C ILE A 434 6.17 7.91 -1.02
N GLY A 435 5.70 6.88 -0.32
CA GLY A 435 4.73 5.91 -0.82
C GLY A 435 4.51 4.81 0.22
N ALA A 436 4.24 3.60 -0.24
CA ALA A 436 3.96 2.43 0.59
C ALA A 436 2.73 2.63 1.48
N SER A 437 1.60 2.96 0.84
CA SER A 437 0.31 3.06 1.53
C SER A 437 -0.21 1.71 1.97
N ASP A 438 0.19 0.62 1.31
CA ASP A 438 -0.40 -0.72 1.45
C ASP A 438 -1.93 -0.74 1.29
N ALA A 439 -2.49 0.26 0.59
CA ALA A 439 -3.93 0.34 0.40
C ALA A 439 -4.46 -0.92 -0.32
N GLY A 440 -5.52 -1.50 0.22
CA GLY A 440 -6.08 -2.79 -0.24
C GLY A 440 -5.52 -4.02 0.50
N ALA A 441 -4.44 -3.87 1.28
CA ALA A 441 -3.92 -4.91 2.18
C ALA A 441 -4.12 -4.53 3.65
N HIS A 442 -3.92 -5.52 4.53
CA HIS A 442 -3.92 -5.33 5.98
C HIS A 442 -5.14 -4.57 6.51
N LEU A 443 -6.29 -4.88 5.95
CA LEU A 443 -7.53 -4.09 6.04
C LEU A 443 -8.02 -3.85 7.47
N ASP A 444 -7.74 -4.76 8.39
CA ASP A 444 -8.09 -4.65 9.82
C ASP A 444 -6.93 -4.21 10.73
N PHE A 445 -5.74 -4.03 10.13
CA PHE A 445 -4.49 -3.82 10.87
C PHE A 445 -3.85 -2.46 10.62
N LEU A 446 -3.83 -1.96 9.36
CA LEU A 446 -3.21 -0.69 8.98
C LEU A 446 -4.22 0.27 8.34
N ALA A 447 -4.05 1.56 8.61
CA ALA A 447 -4.80 2.64 7.97
C ALA A 447 -3.90 3.57 7.14
N THR A 448 -2.84 3.02 6.56
CA THR A 448 -1.82 3.78 5.81
C THR A 448 -2.29 4.28 4.44
N PHE A 449 -3.46 3.85 3.97
CA PHE A 449 -4.13 4.36 2.77
C PHE A 449 -4.36 5.88 2.77
N ASN A 450 -4.37 6.52 3.93
CA ASN A 450 -4.54 7.96 4.10
C ASN A 450 -3.22 8.77 3.99
N TYR A 451 -2.13 8.13 3.55
CA TYR A 451 -0.76 8.65 3.57
C TYR A 451 -0.61 10.03 2.92
N SER A 452 -1.36 10.32 1.87
CA SER A 452 -1.27 11.57 1.11
C SER A 452 -1.75 12.78 1.93
N THR A 453 -2.95 12.70 2.50
CA THR A 453 -3.48 13.74 3.39
C THR A 453 -2.72 13.81 4.71
N TYR A 454 -2.20 12.66 5.18
CA TYR A 454 -1.31 12.63 6.34
C TYR A 454 -0.01 13.39 6.09
N LEU A 455 0.63 13.19 4.93
CA LEU A 455 1.84 13.93 4.55
C LEU A 455 1.59 15.43 4.52
N LEU A 456 0.48 15.87 3.88
CA LEU A 456 0.15 17.30 3.77
C LEU A 456 -0.07 17.92 5.15
N ALA A 457 -0.84 17.26 6.02
CA ALA A 457 -1.07 17.71 7.38
C ALA A 457 0.23 17.77 8.20
N ALA A 458 1.03 16.70 8.20
CA ALA A 458 2.29 16.65 8.95
C ALA A 458 3.32 17.67 8.43
N ALA A 459 3.39 17.86 7.12
CA ALA A 459 4.28 18.86 6.50
C ALA A 459 3.92 20.28 6.95
N ARG A 460 2.62 20.62 6.97
CA ARG A 460 2.09 21.90 7.44
C ARG A 460 2.28 22.07 8.95
N ASP A 461 1.73 21.17 9.76
CA ASP A 461 1.59 21.34 11.21
C ASP A 461 2.94 21.31 11.93
N ARG A 462 3.92 20.57 11.38
CA ARG A 462 5.28 20.47 11.90
C ARG A 462 6.29 21.32 11.11
N ASN A 463 5.85 22.03 10.06
CA ASN A 463 6.70 22.82 9.19
C ASN A 463 7.91 22.03 8.63
N LEU A 464 7.65 20.83 8.10
CA LEU A 464 8.68 19.90 7.63
C LEU A 464 9.01 20.06 6.14
N LEU A 465 8.02 20.40 5.32
CA LEU A 465 8.15 20.66 3.89
C LEU A 465 7.31 21.87 3.50
N SER A 466 7.67 22.54 2.39
CA SER A 466 6.74 23.46 1.73
C SER A 466 5.59 22.68 1.07
N LEU A 467 4.47 23.35 0.84
CA LEU A 467 3.32 22.79 0.14
C LEU A 467 3.72 22.23 -1.23
N GLU A 468 4.49 22.99 -1.99
CA GLU A 468 4.93 22.61 -3.34
C GLU A 468 5.81 21.36 -3.31
N SER A 469 6.70 21.27 -2.33
CA SER A 469 7.54 20.07 -2.16
C SER A 469 6.72 18.86 -1.75
N ALA A 470 5.74 19.01 -0.86
CA ALA A 470 4.86 17.91 -0.47
C ALA A 470 4.01 17.42 -1.66
N VAL A 471 3.44 18.33 -2.44
CA VAL A 471 2.69 18.00 -3.66
C VAL A 471 3.59 17.29 -4.68
N GLN A 472 4.80 17.81 -4.95
CA GLN A 472 5.74 17.15 -5.87
C GLN A 472 6.03 15.70 -5.50
N LYS A 473 6.19 15.42 -4.20
CA LYS A 473 6.49 14.07 -3.68
C LYS A 473 5.31 13.11 -3.80
N LEU A 474 4.09 13.63 -3.87
CA LEU A 474 2.87 12.84 -4.07
C LEU A 474 2.46 12.70 -5.55
N THR A 475 3.07 13.44 -6.46
CA THR A 475 2.60 13.58 -7.85
C THR A 475 3.69 13.28 -8.87
N ASP A 476 4.52 14.26 -9.22
CA ASP A 476 5.55 14.15 -10.27
C ASP A 476 6.63 13.11 -9.93
N ALA A 477 7.06 13.04 -8.67
CA ALA A 477 8.12 12.11 -8.28
C ALA A 477 7.73 10.63 -8.50
N PRO A 478 6.59 10.13 -7.98
CA PRO A 478 6.14 8.77 -8.26
C PRO A 478 5.74 8.56 -9.72
N ALA A 479 5.11 9.55 -10.38
CA ALA A 479 4.76 9.44 -11.79
C ALA A 479 5.99 9.23 -12.69
N ARG A 480 7.11 9.91 -12.43
CA ARG A 480 8.35 9.72 -13.16
C ARG A 480 9.01 8.37 -12.89
N LEU A 481 8.95 7.87 -11.66
CA LEU A 481 9.51 6.56 -11.33
C LEU A 481 8.83 5.46 -12.16
N TYR A 482 7.52 5.59 -12.38
CA TYR A 482 6.73 4.66 -13.18
C TYR A 482 6.52 5.10 -14.63
N GLY A 483 7.21 6.16 -15.09
CA GLY A 483 7.14 6.63 -16.48
C GLY A 483 5.74 6.95 -16.96
N LEU A 484 4.84 7.40 -16.08
CA LEU A 484 3.45 7.72 -16.43
C LEU A 484 3.41 8.87 -17.44
N LYS A 485 2.74 8.65 -18.57
CA LYS A 485 2.58 9.67 -19.62
C LYS A 485 1.51 10.67 -19.24
N ASP A 486 1.81 11.96 -19.39
CA ASP A 486 0.86 13.06 -19.24
C ASP A 486 0.16 13.08 -17.87
N ARG A 487 0.81 12.61 -16.78
CA ARG A 487 0.26 12.55 -15.42
C ARG A 487 1.27 13.01 -14.37
N GLY A 488 0.77 13.48 -13.22
CA GLY A 488 1.58 13.93 -12.11
C GLY A 488 1.95 15.42 -12.14
N ARG A 489 1.48 16.17 -13.17
CA ARG A 489 1.63 17.63 -13.26
C ARG A 489 0.39 18.31 -13.79
N ILE A 490 0.25 19.60 -13.49
CA ILE A 490 -0.68 20.50 -14.17
C ILE A 490 0.07 21.15 -15.33
N GLU A 491 -0.14 20.63 -16.54
CA GLU A 491 0.49 21.09 -17.77
C GLU A 491 -0.50 21.02 -18.92
N GLU A 492 -0.47 22.00 -19.84
CA GLU A 492 -1.38 21.99 -21.01
C GLU A 492 -1.14 20.77 -21.89
N GLY A 493 -2.22 20.10 -22.27
CA GLY A 493 -2.22 18.85 -23.02
C GLY A 493 -2.23 17.58 -22.15
N TRP A 494 -1.94 17.68 -20.85
CA TRP A 494 -1.89 16.55 -19.93
C TRP A 494 -3.28 16.13 -19.45
N CYS A 495 -3.39 14.91 -18.93
CA CYS A 495 -4.61 14.40 -18.33
C CYS A 495 -5.05 15.27 -17.16
N ALA A 496 -6.35 15.56 -17.11
CA ALA A 496 -6.91 16.36 -16.03
C ALA A 496 -7.21 15.48 -14.80
N ASP A 497 -6.15 14.97 -14.20
CA ASP A 497 -6.16 14.34 -12.88
C ASP A 497 -5.79 15.41 -11.86
N LEU A 498 -6.77 15.89 -11.10
CA LEU A 498 -6.61 17.05 -10.22
C LEU A 498 -7.23 16.78 -8.85
N VAL A 499 -6.64 17.39 -7.84
CA VAL A 499 -7.22 17.48 -6.49
C VAL A 499 -7.32 18.95 -6.08
N ILE A 500 -8.47 19.34 -5.52
CA ILE A 500 -8.72 20.68 -5.00
C ILE A 500 -8.96 20.55 -3.49
N PHE A 501 -8.13 21.23 -2.70
CA PHE A 501 -8.16 21.10 -1.24
C PHE A 501 -7.80 22.40 -0.52
N ASP A 502 -8.25 22.51 0.72
CA ASP A 502 -7.81 23.60 1.62
C ASP A 502 -6.48 23.22 2.29
N ALA A 503 -5.41 23.96 1.99
CA ALA A 503 -4.09 23.70 2.55
C ALA A 503 -4.03 23.87 4.09
N ASN A 504 -4.95 24.63 4.68
CA ASN A 504 -4.99 24.86 6.12
C ASN A 504 -5.72 23.75 6.89
N GLU A 505 -6.61 23.01 6.21
CA GLU A 505 -7.49 22.02 6.84
C GLU A 505 -7.15 20.59 6.44
N VAL A 506 -6.54 20.38 5.26
CA VAL A 506 -6.31 19.04 4.73
C VAL A 506 -5.63 18.12 5.74
N ALA A 507 -6.30 17.01 6.03
CA ALA A 507 -5.86 15.98 6.98
C ALA A 507 -6.67 14.68 6.78
N PRO A 508 -6.20 13.51 7.26
CA PRO A 508 -7.08 12.37 7.44
C PRO A 508 -8.08 12.64 8.57
N ALA A 509 -9.31 12.16 8.43
CA ALA A 509 -10.27 12.11 9.53
C ALA A 509 -9.90 10.98 10.51
N GLU A 510 -10.66 10.85 11.60
CA GLU A 510 -10.48 9.75 12.54
C GLU A 510 -10.66 8.40 11.85
N ILE A 511 -9.87 7.41 12.29
CA ILE A 511 -9.97 6.04 11.78
C ILE A 511 -11.18 5.38 12.44
N GLU A 512 -12.02 4.77 11.64
CA GLU A 512 -13.19 4.01 12.08
C GLU A 512 -13.18 2.59 11.51
N VAL A 513 -13.98 1.72 12.10
CA VAL A 513 -14.23 0.36 11.59
C VAL A 513 -15.52 0.36 10.79
N ARG A 514 -15.46 -0.12 9.53
CA ARG A 514 -16.64 -0.28 8.66
C ARG A 514 -16.82 -1.74 8.27
N GLU A 515 -18.06 -2.23 8.38
CA GLU A 515 -18.46 -3.54 7.87
C GLU A 515 -19.06 -3.35 6.47
N ASP A 516 -18.20 -3.15 5.48
CA ASP A 516 -18.59 -2.83 4.09
C ASP A 516 -17.97 -3.77 3.05
N LEU A 517 -17.26 -4.81 3.49
CA LEU A 517 -16.63 -5.79 2.61
C LEU A 517 -17.56 -6.97 2.30
N PRO A 518 -17.41 -7.64 1.13
CA PRO A 518 -18.14 -8.86 0.81
C PRO A 518 -18.01 -9.90 1.93
N GLY A 519 -19.08 -10.64 2.18
CA GLY A 519 -19.11 -11.67 3.22
C GLY A 519 -19.31 -11.13 4.65
N GLY A 520 -19.66 -9.83 4.80
CA GLY A 520 -19.84 -9.18 6.11
C GLY A 520 -18.53 -8.97 6.85
N ALA A 521 -17.41 -8.86 6.12
CA ALA A 521 -16.14 -8.53 6.70
C ALA A 521 -16.00 -7.01 6.88
N TRP A 522 -15.13 -6.61 7.77
CA TRP A 522 -14.91 -5.22 8.13
C TRP A 522 -13.46 -4.79 7.86
N ARG A 523 -13.27 -3.50 7.79
CA ARG A 523 -11.95 -2.87 7.59
C ARG A 523 -11.82 -1.58 8.38
N LEU A 524 -10.58 -1.12 8.52
CA LEU A 524 -10.30 0.25 8.92
C LEU A 524 -10.63 1.19 7.76
N TYR A 525 -11.18 2.34 8.09
CA TYR A 525 -11.56 3.36 7.12
C TYR A 525 -11.31 4.75 7.72
N SER A 526 -10.98 5.69 6.86
CA SER A 526 -10.87 7.11 7.22
C SER A 526 -11.28 7.94 6.02
N GLU A 527 -12.08 8.96 6.24
CA GLU A 527 -12.36 9.99 5.25
C GLU A 527 -11.25 11.05 5.28
N ALA A 528 -11.28 11.96 4.33
CA ALA A 528 -10.39 13.11 4.32
C ALA A 528 -11.12 14.37 4.73
N VAL A 529 -10.45 15.23 5.49
CA VAL A 529 -10.89 16.60 5.77
C VAL A 529 -10.22 17.54 4.78
N GLY A 530 -10.91 18.59 4.35
CA GLY A 530 -10.35 19.65 3.51
C GLY A 530 -10.09 19.26 2.05
N VAL A 531 -10.47 18.06 1.60
CA VAL A 531 -10.47 17.67 0.18
C VAL A 531 -11.87 17.92 -0.40
N HIS A 532 -11.98 18.88 -1.31
CA HIS A 532 -13.27 19.31 -1.86
C HIS A 532 -13.62 18.64 -3.18
N HIS A 533 -12.65 18.57 -4.12
CA HIS A 533 -12.89 17.96 -5.43
C HIS A 533 -11.72 17.07 -5.83
N VAL A 534 -12.05 15.93 -6.43
CA VAL A 534 -11.07 15.09 -7.12
C VAL A 534 -11.59 14.86 -8.54
N PHE A 535 -10.76 15.21 -9.53
CA PHE A 535 -11.01 14.95 -10.94
C PHE A 535 -10.06 13.86 -11.44
N ILE A 536 -10.59 12.95 -12.22
CA ILE A 536 -9.83 11.87 -12.84
C ILE A 536 -10.20 11.89 -14.33
N ASN A 537 -9.19 12.03 -15.19
CA ASN A 537 -9.39 12.20 -16.63
C ASN A 537 -10.46 13.26 -16.96
N GLY A 538 -10.50 14.36 -16.19
CA GLY A 538 -11.41 15.49 -16.40
C GLY A 538 -12.84 15.32 -15.88
N GLU A 539 -13.20 14.17 -15.36
CA GLU A 539 -14.50 13.92 -14.73
C GLU A 539 -14.38 13.98 -13.21
N GLN A 540 -15.38 14.56 -12.57
CA GLN A 540 -15.40 14.68 -11.11
C GLN A 540 -15.74 13.34 -10.44
N ALA A 541 -14.77 12.76 -9.77
CA ALA A 541 -14.86 11.49 -9.06
C ALA A 541 -15.28 11.66 -7.58
N VAL A 542 -14.81 12.75 -6.95
CA VAL A 542 -15.17 13.08 -5.56
C VAL A 542 -15.63 14.54 -5.46
N LEU A 543 -16.70 14.76 -4.70
CA LEU A 543 -17.24 16.07 -4.34
C LEU A 543 -17.50 16.11 -2.83
N ASP A 544 -16.84 17.02 -2.12
CA ASP A 544 -16.99 17.25 -0.67
C ASP A 544 -16.99 15.94 0.14
N GLY A 545 -15.98 15.09 -0.09
CA GLY A 545 -15.81 13.83 0.60
C GLY A 545 -16.76 12.70 0.18
N GLN A 546 -17.54 12.89 -0.89
CA GLN A 546 -18.48 11.88 -1.38
C GLN A 546 -18.09 11.41 -2.79
N PHE A 547 -18.14 10.10 -3.02
CA PHE A 547 -17.97 9.54 -4.37
C PHE A 547 -19.16 9.90 -5.27
N THR A 548 -18.85 10.21 -6.52
CA THR A 548 -19.85 10.30 -7.60
C THR A 548 -20.07 8.92 -8.23
N ASP A 549 -21.00 8.85 -9.19
CA ASP A 549 -21.21 7.64 -9.99
C ASP A 549 -20.20 7.48 -11.13
N ALA A 550 -19.34 8.47 -11.37
CA ALA A 550 -18.35 8.45 -12.45
C ALA A 550 -17.32 7.33 -12.28
N ARG A 551 -16.93 6.72 -13.37
CA ARG A 551 -15.87 5.71 -13.44
C ARG A 551 -14.90 6.06 -14.58
N PRO A 552 -14.22 7.21 -14.48
CA PRO A 552 -13.40 7.74 -15.55
C PRO A 552 -11.99 7.14 -15.60
N GLY A 553 -11.65 6.25 -14.68
CA GLY A 553 -10.30 5.71 -14.55
C GLY A 553 -9.84 4.97 -15.79
N THR A 554 -8.59 5.16 -16.13
CA THR A 554 -7.90 4.44 -17.18
C THR A 554 -7.18 3.24 -16.57
N LEU A 555 -7.42 2.04 -17.13
CA LEU A 555 -6.54 0.91 -16.87
C LEU A 555 -5.21 1.15 -17.59
N LEU A 556 -4.16 1.46 -16.82
CA LEU A 556 -2.85 1.80 -17.36
C LEU A 556 -2.15 0.55 -17.88
N ARG A 557 -1.69 0.61 -19.15
CA ARG A 557 -0.96 -0.49 -19.79
C ARG A 557 0.44 -0.02 -20.18
N SER A 558 1.44 -0.85 -19.93
CA SER A 558 2.83 -0.57 -20.30
C SER A 558 2.98 -0.25 -21.79
N GLY A 559 3.81 0.71 -22.13
CA GLY A 559 4.06 1.16 -23.50
C GLY A 559 2.93 2.03 -24.10
N ARG A 560 1.67 1.83 -23.72
CA ARG A 560 0.56 2.71 -24.10
C ARG A 560 0.51 3.96 -23.22
N ASP A 561 0.41 3.78 -21.92
CA ASP A 561 0.19 4.83 -20.92
C ASP A 561 1.46 5.17 -20.13
N THR A 562 2.54 4.45 -20.41
CA THR A 562 3.84 4.65 -19.78
C THR A 562 4.96 4.71 -20.81
N GLU A 563 6.06 5.37 -20.43
CA GLU A 563 7.34 5.33 -21.13
C GLU A 563 8.32 4.50 -20.29
N SER A 564 9.18 3.73 -20.96
CA SER A 564 10.20 2.96 -20.24
C SER A 564 11.17 3.91 -19.53
N VAL A 565 11.37 3.67 -18.25
CA VAL A 565 12.36 4.36 -17.43
C VAL A 565 13.59 3.46 -17.33
N THR A 566 14.77 3.96 -17.70
CA THR A 566 16.00 3.18 -17.59
C THR A 566 16.62 3.30 -16.20
N ALA A 567 17.53 2.37 -15.87
CA ALA A 567 18.31 2.46 -14.64
C ALA A 567 19.22 3.71 -14.60
N ALA A 568 19.57 4.26 -15.75
CA ALA A 568 20.37 5.49 -15.83
C ALA A 568 19.55 6.78 -15.61
N GLY A 569 18.24 6.72 -15.59
CA GLY A 569 17.31 7.84 -15.36
C GLY A 569 16.67 8.38 -16.61
#